data_3ee1d267d9637e550804a215336bc332
#
_entry.id   3ee1d267d9637e550804a215336bc332
#
_cell.length_a   1.000
_cell.length_b   1.000
_cell.length_c   1.000
_cell.angle_alpha   90.00
_cell.angle_beta   90.00
_cell.angle_gamma   90.00
#
_symmetry.space_group_name_H-M   'P 1'
#
loop_
_entity.id
_entity.type
_entity.pdbx_description
1 polymer ?
#
loop_
_entity_poly.entity_id
_entity_poly.type
_entity_poly.pdbx_seq_one_letter_code
_entity_poly.pdbx_strand_id
1 'polypeptide(L)'
;MSVTFLSPEWADAVKAQLNSNDEFRQAAAGQNATIQQIITTDGSTTHYWIEIADSAIDMGVGDADGPDATITQSYDTAVKLAKSELSVVTAFMTGKVKVAGNMGLLMGLQGALSQLPAAMQAVETDY
;
A
#
# COMPACT_ATOMS: atom_id res chain seq x y z
N MET A 1 -12.87 17.84 -1.75
CA MET A 1 -13.69 16.73 -1.21
C MET A 1 -12.78 15.63 -0.71
N SER A 2 -13.09 15.07 0.46
CA SER A 2 -12.32 13.97 1.01
C SER A 2 -12.89 12.62 0.54
N VAL A 3 -12.05 11.59 0.57
CA VAL A 3 -12.46 10.22 0.29
C VAL A 3 -12.34 9.40 1.56
N THR A 4 -13.14 8.35 1.66
CA THR A 4 -13.07 7.45 2.82
C THR A 4 -11.87 6.51 2.68
N PHE A 5 -11.09 6.38 3.74
CA PHE A 5 -9.93 5.49 3.75
C PHE A 5 -10.35 4.05 3.42
N LEU A 6 -9.57 3.40 2.57
CA LEU A 6 -9.79 2.04 2.09
C LEU A 6 -11.04 1.85 1.21
N SER A 7 -11.62 2.95 0.71
CA SER A 7 -12.71 2.87 -0.27
C SER A 7 -12.17 2.78 -1.69
N PRO A 8 -13.01 2.38 -2.68
CA PRO A 8 -12.58 2.40 -4.09
C PRO A 8 -12.14 3.79 -4.55
N GLU A 9 -12.80 4.83 -4.09
CA GLU A 9 -12.47 6.22 -4.43
C GLU A 9 -11.08 6.59 -3.89
N TRP A 10 -10.75 6.14 -2.68
CA TRP A 10 -9.42 6.32 -2.10
C TRP A 10 -8.36 5.61 -2.92
N ALA A 11 -8.61 4.36 -3.30
CA ALA A 11 -7.66 3.59 -4.11
C ALA A 11 -7.41 4.27 -5.46
N ASP A 12 -8.46 4.76 -6.11
CA ASP A 12 -8.33 5.47 -7.39
C ASP A 12 -7.55 6.76 -7.24
N ALA A 13 -7.78 7.51 -6.17
CA ALA A 13 -7.09 8.78 -5.92
C ALA A 13 -5.60 8.56 -5.65
N VAL A 14 -5.26 7.57 -4.82
CA VAL A 14 -3.86 7.25 -4.52
C VAL A 14 -3.15 6.73 -5.77
N LYS A 15 -3.82 5.89 -6.54
CA LYS A 15 -3.28 5.38 -7.80
C LYS A 15 -2.95 6.51 -8.77
N ALA A 16 -3.84 7.48 -8.90
CA ALA A 16 -3.63 8.62 -9.78
C ALA A 16 -2.41 9.45 -9.34
N GLN A 17 -2.25 9.67 -8.04
CA GLN A 17 -1.10 10.38 -7.49
C GLN A 17 0.21 9.67 -7.81
N LEU A 18 0.25 8.36 -7.62
CA LEU A 18 1.48 7.59 -7.85
C LEU A 18 1.82 7.50 -9.34
N ASN A 19 0.83 7.31 -10.20
CA ASN A 19 1.06 7.21 -11.64
C ASN A 19 1.52 8.53 -12.25
N SER A 20 1.28 9.66 -11.59
CA SER A 20 1.78 10.97 -12.01
C SER A 20 3.08 11.36 -11.29
N ASN A 21 3.62 10.51 -10.41
CA ASN A 21 4.83 10.78 -9.65
C ASN A 21 6.03 10.11 -10.33
N ASP A 22 6.94 10.92 -10.88
CA ASP A 22 8.11 10.41 -11.59
C ASP A 22 9.05 9.62 -10.68
N GLU A 23 9.20 9.99 -9.42
CA GLU A 23 10.05 9.27 -8.47
C GLU A 23 9.52 7.86 -8.23
N PHE A 24 8.20 7.72 -8.09
CA PHE A 24 7.59 6.41 -7.94
C PHE A 24 7.78 5.57 -9.21
N ARG A 25 7.55 6.17 -10.37
CA ARG A 25 7.65 5.46 -11.64
C ARG A 25 9.08 4.97 -11.90
N GLN A 26 10.08 5.77 -11.54
CA GLN A 26 11.49 5.36 -11.65
C GLN A 26 11.81 4.23 -10.68
N ALA A 27 11.33 4.32 -9.44
CA ALA A 27 11.55 3.27 -8.45
C ALA A 27 10.83 1.97 -8.82
N ALA A 28 9.71 2.05 -9.50
CA ALA A 28 8.93 0.90 -9.94
C ALA A 28 9.41 0.31 -11.27
N ALA A 29 10.33 0.98 -11.96
CA ALA A 29 10.80 0.54 -13.28
C ALA A 29 11.42 -0.85 -13.20
N GLY A 30 10.99 -1.75 -14.08
CA GLY A 30 11.47 -3.12 -14.10
C GLY A 30 10.92 -4.03 -13.01
N GLN A 31 10.03 -3.53 -12.17
CA GLN A 31 9.42 -4.30 -11.10
C GLN A 31 8.02 -4.76 -11.49
N ASN A 32 7.68 -6.00 -11.16
CA ASN A 32 6.33 -6.55 -11.37
C ASN A 32 5.95 -7.31 -10.11
N ALA A 33 4.89 -6.87 -9.44
CA ALA A 33 4.47 -7.50 -8.19
C ALA A 33 3.01 -7.22 -7.91
N THR A 34 2.35 -8.17 -7.27
CA THR A 34 1.01 -8.01 -6.73
C THR A 34 1.06 -8.25 -5.24
N ILE A 35 0.61 -7.28 -4.46
CA ILE A 35 0.65 -7.33 -3.00
C ILE A 35 -0.77 -7.23 -2.48
N GLN A 36 -1.18 -8.25 -1.70
CA GLN A 36 -2.46 -8.24 -1.01
C GLN A 36 -2.28 -7.53 0.32
N GLN A 37 -3.19 -6.60 0.62
CA GLN A 37 -3.21 -5.89 1.90
C GLN A 37 -4.42 -6.37 2.70
N ILE A 38 -4.21 -6.73 3.96
CA ILE A 38 -5.28 -7.13 4.88
C ILE A 38 -5.23 -6.20 6.07
N ILE A 39 -6.27 -5.40 6.25
CA ILE A 39 -6.37 -4.42 7.33
C ILE A 39 -7.39 -4.95 8.34
N THR A 40 -6.95 -5.21 9.56
CA THR A 40 -7.83 -5.73 10.60
C THR A 40 -8.39 -4.60 11.46
N THR A 41 -9.70 -4.67 11.71
CA THR A 41 -10.40 -3.82 12.68
C THR A 41 -11.13 -4.73 13.66
N ASP A 42 -11.72 -4.18 14.71
CA ASP A 42 -12.43 -4.98 15.72
C ASP A 42 -13.47 -5.89 15.06
N GLY A 43 -13.17 -7.19 14.99
CA GLY A 43 -14.09 -8.19 14.49
C GLY A 43 -14.26 -8.25 12.97
N SER A 44 -13.50 -7.46 12.20
CA SER A 44 -13.62 -7.49 10.74
C SER A 44 -12.28 -7.23 10.05
N THR A 45 -12.24 -7.48 8.76
CA THR A 45 -11.06 -7.21 7.93
C THR A 45 -11.49 -6.47 6.67
N THR A 46 -10.60 -5.59 6.20
CA THR A 46 -10.76 -4.92 4.92
C THR A 46 -9.60 -5.32 4.04
N HIS A 47 -9.88 -5.77 2.83
CA HIS A 47 -8.85 -6.22 1.88
C HIS A 47 -8.74 -5.22 0.74
N TYR A 48 -7.51 -4.90 0.36
CA TYR A 48 -7.25 -4.21 -0.89
C TYR A 48 -5.93 -4.73 -1.46
N TRP A 49 -5.68 -4.46 -2.74
CA TRP A 49 -4.51 -4.99 -3.41
C TRP A 49 -3.78 -3.86 -4.16
N ILE A 50 -2.48 -4.09 -4.35
CA ILE A 50 -1.60 -3.19 -5.08
C ILE A 50 -0.88 -4.03 -6.14
N GLU A 51 -0.96 -3.61 -7.40
CA GLU A 51 -0.23 -4.25 -8.49
C GLU A 51 0.72 -3.24 -9.11
N ILE A 52 2.00 -3.60 -9.19
CA ILE A 52 3.01 -2.77 -9.82
C ILE A 52 3.48 -3.49 -11.09
N ALA A 53 3.36 -2.83 -12.23
CA ALA A 53 3.78 -3.37 -13.52
C ALA A 53 4.04 -2.21 -14.49
N ASP A 54 5.05 -2.37 -15.34
CA ASP A 54 5.36 -1.38 -16.40
C ASP A 54 5.52 0.05 -15.88
N SER A 55 6.19 0.21 -14.75
CA SER A 55 6.43 1.50 -14.09
C SER A 55 5.14 2.22 -13.68
N ALA A 56 4.05 1.48 -13.50
CA ALA A 56 2.76 2.02 -13.09
C ALA A 56 2.20 1.20 -11.94
N ILE A 57 1.19 1.74 -11.28
CA ILE A 57 0.52 1.07 -10.19
C ILE A 57 -0.97 0.94 -10.49
N ASP A 58 -1.57 -0.17 -10.08
CA ASP A 58 -3.00 -0.34 -10.03
C ASP A 58 -3.37 -0.71 -8.60
N MET A 59 -4.53 -0.28 -8.15
CA MET A 59 -5.03 -0.56 -6.81
C MET A 59 -6.52 -0.83 -6.88
N GLY A 60 -6.99 -1.72 -6.03
CA GLY A 60 -8.40 -2.02 -5.95
C GLY A 60 -8.77 -2.58 -4.60
N VAL A 61 -10.06 -2.55 -4.29
CA VAL A 61 -10.60 -3.10 -3.05
C VAL A 61 -10.98 -4.56 -3.30
N GLY A 62 -10.71 -5.42 -2.31
CA GLY A 62 -10.99 -6.83 -2.39
C GLY A 62 -9.72 -7.66 -2.44
N ASP A 63 -9.83 -8.89 -2.92
CA ASP A 63 -8.72 -9.83 -2.96
C ASP A 63 -8.06 -9.85 -4.34
N ALA A 64 -6.73 -9.84 -4.35
CA ALA A 64 -5.95 -10.02 -5.56
C ALA A 64 -5.94 -11.50 -5.95
N ASP A 65 -5.83 -11.75 -7.25
CA ASP A 65 -5.72 -13.11 -7.77
C ASP A 65 -4.23 -13.50 -7.79
N GLY A 66 -3.86 -14.44 -6.90
CA GLY A 66 -2.49 -14.94 -6.83
C GLY A 66 -1.44 -13.90 -6.43
N PRO A 67 -1.59 -13.22 -5.28
CA PRO A 67 -0.62 -12.20 -4.88
C PRO A 67 0.76 -12.80 -4.61
N ASP A 68 1.81 -12.05 -4.93
CA ASP A 68 3.19 -12.45 -4.67
C ASP A 68 3.53 -12.36 -3.19
N ALA A 69 2.89 -11.45 -2.48
CA ALA A 69 3.07 -11.27 -1.05
C ALA A 69 1.78 -10.76 -0.43
N THR A 70 1.64 -10.97 0.88
CA THR A 70 0.49 -10.50 1.66
C THR A 70 1.00 -9.74 2.87
N ILE A 71 0.47 -8.55 3.08
CA ILE A 71 0.80 -7.72 4.23
C ILE A 71 -0.44 -7.58 5.11
N THR A 72 -0.33 -7.94 6.38
CA THR A 72 -1.41 -7.86 7.35
C THR A 72 -1.06 -6.86 8.44
N GLN A 73 -1.98 -5.95 8.72
CA GLN A 73 -1.78 -4.91 9.73
C GLN A 73 -3.11 -4.47 10.30
N SER A 74 -3.09 -3.86 11.50
CA SER A 74 -4.30 -3.30 12.08
C SER A 74 -4.66 -1.98 11.39
N TYR A 75 -5.94 -1.59 11.50
CA TYR A 75 -6.40 -0.30 10.98
C TYR A 75 -5.60 0.87 11.57
N ASP A 76 -5.37 0.83 12.88
CA ASP A 76 -4.60 1.85 13.57
C ASP A 76 -3.18 1.98 12.99
N THR A 77 -2.52 0.85 12.75
CA THR A 77 -1.19 0.83 12.13
C THR A 77 -1.25 1.37 10.70
N ALA A 78 -2.27 0.98 9.93
CA ALA A 78 -2.43 1.45 8.56
C ALA A 78 -2.60 2.97 8.49
N VAL A 79 -3.37 3.54 9.42
CA VAL A 79 -3.56 5.00 9.49
C VAL A 79 -2.24 5.70 9.82
N LYS A 80 -1.48 5.17 10.77
CA LYS A 80 -0.18 5.75 11.14
C LYS A 80 0.82 5.71 9.99
N LEU A 81 0.83 4.61 9.24
CA LEU A 81 1.68 4.50 8.05
C LEU A 81 1.26 5.49 6.97
N ALA A 82 -0.04 5.62 6.74
CA ALA A 82 -0.57 6.55 5.74
C ALA A 82 -0.25 8.01 6.08
N LYS A 83 -0.21 8.35 7.37
CA LYS A 83 0.10 9.70 7.85
C LYS A 83 1.60 9.92 8.05
N SER A 84 2.42 8.95 7.74
CA SER A 84 3.87 8.96 7.99
C SER A 84 4.25 9.15 9.46
N GLU A 85 3.36 8.75 10.37
CA GLU A 85 3.64 8.78 11.82
C GLU A 85 4.43 7.55 12.26
N LEU A 86 4.51 6.53 11.39
CA LEU A 86 5.22 5.29 11.64
C LEU A 86 5.85 4.83 10.33
N SER A 87 7.11 4.43 10.35
CA SER A 87 7.74 3.90 9.16
C SER A 87 7.40 2.42 8.96
N VAL A 88 7.35 1.98 7.71
CA VAL A 88 7.08 0.57 7.38
C VAL A 88 8.13 -0.34 7.99
N VAL A 89 9.41 0.08 7.96
CA VAL A 89 10.51 -0.71 8.52
C VAL A 89 10.33 -0.88 10.03
N THR A 90 10.02 0.20 10.75
CA THR A 90 9.78 0.15 12.19
C THR A 90 8.57 -0.73 12.51
N ALA A 91 7.50 -0.58 11.75
CA ALA A 91 6.29 -1.39 11.95
C ALA A 91 6.57 -2.88 11.77
N PHE A 92 7.37 -3.23 10.77
CA PHE A 92 7.76 -4.62 10.51
C PHE A 92 8.63 -5.16 11.67
N MET A 93 9.64 -4.40 12.09
CA MET A 93 10.57 -4.82 13.14
C MET A 93 9.88 -4.98 14.51
N THR A 94 8.85 -4.19 14.78
CA THR A 94 8.11 -4.26 16.05
C THR A 94 6.92 -5.23 15.99
N GLY A 95 6.73 -5.93 14.86
CA GLY A 95 5.65 -6.90 14.70
C GLY A 95 4.27 -6.30 14.46
N LYS A 96 4.17 -5.00 14.18
CA LYS A 96 2.90 -4.34 13.88
C LYS A 96 2.42 -4.63 12.47
N VAL A 97 3.33 -4.98 11.58
CA VAL A 97 3.04 -5.39 10.22
C VAL A 97 3.57 -6.81 10.02
N LYS A 98 2.71 -7.71 9.57
CA LYS A 98 3.07 -9.09 9.27
C LYS A 98 3.13 -9.27 7.77
N VAL A 99 4.21 -9.88 7.29
CA VAL A 99 4.44 -10.09 5.86
C VAL A 99 4.58 -11.57 5.59
N ALA A 100 3.87 -12.05 4.58
CA ALA A 100 3.98 -13.43 4.10
C ALA A 100 4.22 -13.41 2.59
N GLY A 101 4.90 -14.43 2.06
CA GLY A 101 5.15 -14.55 0.64
C GLY A 101 6.58 -14.20 0.27
N ASN A 102 6.76 -13.56 -0.89
CA ASN A 102 8.09 -13.31 -1.45
C ASN A 102 8.74 -12.08 -0.83
N MET A 103 9.54 -12.30 0.22
CA MET A 103 10.25 -11.22 0.93
C MET A 103 11.30 -10.54 0.04
N GLY A 104 11.99 -11.29 -0.80
CA GLY A 104 12.98 -10.72 -1.71
C GLY A 104 12.37 -9.72 -2.68
N LEU A 105 11.17 -10.04 -3.17
CA LEU A 105 10.44 -9.14 -4.05
C LEU A 105 10.07 -7.84 -3.33
N LEU A 106 9.59 -7.95 -2.08
CA LEU A 106 9.22 -6.78 -1.28
C LEU A 106 10.43 -5.90 -1.00
N MET A 107 11.59 -6.49 -0.73
CA MET A 107 12.80 -5.72 -0.52
C MET A 107 13.21 -4.97 -1.79
N GLY A 108 13.03 -5.58 -2.96
CA GLY A 108 13.29 -4.93 -4.24
C GLY A 108 12.34 -3.78 -4.54
N LEU A 109 11.14 -3.81 -3.95
CA LEU A 109 10.12 -2.78 -4.13
C LEU A 109 10.16 -1.68 -3.07
N GLN A 110 11.07 -1.76 -2.12
CA GLN A 110 11.09 -0.84 -0.99
C GLN A 110 11.12 0.63 -1.43
N GLY A 111 11.88 0.95 -2.48
CA GLY A 111 11.92 2.31 -3.01
C GLY A 111 10.57 2.78 -3.54
N ALA A 112 9.86 1.92 -4.26
CA ALA A 112 8.53 2.23 -4.78
C ALA A 112 7.50 2.33 -3.65
N LEU A 113 7.52 1.37 -2.72
CA LEU A 113 6.57 1.35 -1.61
C LEU A 113 6.75 2.52 -0.65
N SER A 114 7.96 3.05 -0.54
CA SER A 114 8.22 4.22 0.32
C SER A 114 7.55 5.50 -0.20
N GLN A 115 7.11 5.52 -1.45
CA GLN A 115 6.37 6.66 -2.02
C GLN A 115 4.89 6.64 -1.66
N LEU A 116 4.37 5.51 -1.19
CA LEU A 116 2.94 5.37 -0.87
C LEU A 116 2.46 6.36 0.19
N PRO A 117 3.15 6.53 1.34
CA PRO A 117 2.67 7.48 2.34
C PRO A 117 2.55 8.91 1.83
N ALA A 118 3.50 9.36 1.01
CA ALA A 118 3.44 10.70 0.44
C ALA A 118 2.23 10.87 -0.48
N ALA A 119 1.94 9.86 -1.31
CA ALA A 119 0.76 9.87 -2.17
C ALA A 119 -0.53 9.84 -1.35
N MET A 120 -0.57 9.05 -0.29
CA MET A 120 -1.74 8.98 0.60
C MET A 120 -1.98 10.32 1.29
N GLN A 121 -0.93 11.03 1.68
CA GLN A 121 -1.06 12.36 2.29
C GLN A 121 -1.52 13.42 1.29
N ALA A 122 -1.18 13.25 0.02
CA ALA A 122 -1.63 14.16 -1.03
C ALA A 122 -3.12 14.01 -1.34
N VAL A 123 -3.72 12.89 -0.94
CA VAL A 123 -5.15 12.62 -1.09
C VAL A 123 -5.85 12.99 0.21
N GLU A 124 -6.83 13.89 0.13
CA GLU A 124 -7.63 14.28 1.28
C GLU A 124 -8.49 13.07 1.69
N THR A 125 -8.23 12.51 2.87
CA THR A 125 -8.78 11.22 3.28
C THR A 125 -9.44 11.31 4.66
N ASP A 126 -10.62 10.73 4.79
CA ASP A 126 -11.31 10.52 6.07
C ASP A 126 -10.91 9.16 6.63
N TYR A 127 -10.22 9.18 7.74
CA TYR A 127 -9.77 7.97 8.45
C TYR A 127 -10.72 7.46 9.51
#